data_d456a8d6bb80b49a2fb0c1b5921a049c
#
_entry.id   d456a8d6bb80b49a2fb0c1b5921a049c
#
_cell.length_a   1.000
_cell.length_b   1.000
_cell.length_c   1.000
_cell.angle_alpha   90.00
_cell.angle_beta   90.00
_cell.angle_gamma   90.00
#
_symmetry.space_group_name_H-M   'P 1'
#
loop_
_entity.id
_entity.type
_entity.pdbx_description
1 polymer ?
#
loop_
_entity_poly.entity_id
_entity_poly.type
_entity_poly.pdbx_seq_one_letter_code
_entity_poly.pdbx_strand_id
1 'polypeptide(L)'
;MTSPERPDVIDAPSENGSNANGATADTLRPASASTARGPARRMDVVDVNAGFGQRTIIAGINLKVEPNSVTALIGPSGCGKSTLLRCLNAMHRTAKGAFVNGEILLDGIDINARGIDPVLVRRRVGMVFQRPNPFPTMSIYDNVAAGLRLTAGGRPGRHRFDAAVERALRQADLWAEVKDRLRSMGGALSGGQQQRLCIARALAVEPEVLLMDEPCSALDPISTAKIEETILTLREHYTIVIVTHNMQQAARVSDTTAFMTILEAGQPGSLVETGPTSSIFDTPTNEVTGAYVSGRFG
;
A
#
# COMPACT_ATOMS: atom_id res chain seq x y z
N MET A 1 -65.59 -45.93 -7.45
CA MET A 1 -64.37 -45.56 -8.10
C MET A 1 -63.77 -44.42 -7.21
N THR A 2 -62.88 -44.85 -6.38
CA THR A 2 -62.38 -44.14 -5.20
C THR A 2 -61.07 -43.44 -5.55
N SER A 3 -61.04 -42.16 -5.30
CA SER A 3 -59.77 -41.38 -5.31
C SER A 3 -58.98 -41.66 -4.04
N PRO A 4 -57.62 -41.75 -4.07
CA PRO A 4 -56.84 -41.87 -2.85
C PRO A 4 -56.46 -40.51 -2.30
N GLU A 5 -56.49 -40.46 -0.97
CA GLU A 5 -56.14 -39.39 -0.06
C GLU A 5 -54.64 -38.98 -0.14
N ARG A 6 -54.35 -37.71 0.09
CA ARG A 6 -52.99 -37.18 0.32
C ARG A 6 -52.63 -37.35 1.79
N PRO A 7 -51.41 -37.74 2.13
CA PRO A 7 -50.93 -37.68 3.53
C PRO A 7 -50.45 -36.29 3.93
N ASP A 8 -50.67 -35.98 5.22
CA ASP A 8 -50.35 -34.77 5.91
C ASP A 8 -48.87 -34.40 5.89
N VAL A 9 -48.61 -33.08 5.69
CA VAL A 9 -47.28 -32.44 5.84
C VAL A 9 -47.07 -32.11 7.29
N ILE A 10 -46.07 -32.72 7.92
CA ILE A 10 -45.63 -32.44 9.26
C ILE A 10 -44.70 -31.22 9.19
N ASP A 11 -45.07 -30.16 9.91
CA ASP A 11 -44.22 -28.94 10.14
C ASP A 11 -42.96 -29.31 10.93
N ALA A 12 -41.77 -28.96 10.34
CA ALA A 12 -40.51 -28.99 11.06
C ALA A 12 -40.18 -27.60 11.57
N PRO A 13 -39.59 -27.45 12.80
CA PRO A 13 -39.34 -26.16 13.40
C PRO A 13 -38.18 -25.42 12.72
N SER A 14 -38.37 -24.11 12.55
CA SER A 14 -37.39 -23.15 12.04
C SER A 14 -36.23 -22.99 13.03
N GLU A 15 -35.02 -23.46 12.66
CA GLU A 15 -33.79 -23.10 13.32
C GLU A 15 -33.36 -21.69 12.91
N ASN A 16 -33.38 -20.78 13.85
CA ASN A 16 -32.74 -19.45 13.75
C ASN A 16 -31.22 -19.60 13.70
N GLY A 17 -30.65 -19.64 12.51
CA GLY A 17 -29.22 -19.49 12.27
C GLY A 17 -28.82 -18.03 12.36
N SER A 18 -28.08 -17.66 13.38
CA SER A 18 -27.48 -16.36 13.58
C SER A 18 -26.57 -15.98 12.40
N ASN A 19 -26.93 -14.93 11.69
CA ASN A 19 -26.11 -14.28 10.67
C ASN A 19 -24.92 -13.57 11.33
N ALA A 20 -23.75 -14.14 11.20
CA ALA A 20 -22.48 -13.48 11.48
C ALA A 20 -21.84 -13.01 10.16
N ASN A 21 -21.49 -11.72 10.13
CA ASN A 21 -20.57 -11.04 9.21
C ASN A 21 -20.98 -10.87 7.73
N GLY A 22 -21.93 -9.98 7.50
CA GLY A 22 -22.10 -9.29 6.23
C GLY A 22 -21.38 -7.94 6.23
N ALA A 23 -20.06 -7.91 6.10
CA ALA A 23 -19.36 -6.67 5.74
C ALA A 23 -19.69 -6.37 4.26
N THR A 24 -20.62 -5.45 4.04
CA THR A 24 -21.08 -5.04 2.71
C THR A 24 -20.04 -4.12 2.06
N ALA A 25 -20.02 -4.06 0.73
CA ALA A 25 -19.16 -3.19 -0.09
C ALA A 25 -19.20 -1.70 0.32
N ASP A 26 -20.18 -1.29 1.11
CA ASP A 26 -20.37 0.09 1.60
C ASP A 26 -19.38 0.45 2.73
N THR A 27 -18.83 -0.53 3.46
CA THR A 27 -17.85 -0.32 4.55
C THR A 27 -16.45 0.07 4.04
N LEU A 28 -16.17 -0.12 2.74
CA LEU A 28 -14.92 0.33 2.09
C LEU A 28 -15.01 1.69 1.41
N ARG A 29 -16.13 2.41 1.54
CA ARG A 29 -16.20 3.81 1.09
C ARG A 29 -15.27 4.67 1.94
N PRO A 30 -14.51 5.61 1.33
CA PRO A 30 -13.72 6.56 2.10
C PRO A 30 -14.63 7.33 3.05
N ALA A 31 -14.23 7.45 4.31
CA ALA A 31 -14.93 8.28 5.28
C ALA A 31 -15.09 9.69 4.70
N SER A 32 -16.30 10.25 4.79
CA SER A 32 -16.58 11.64 4.39
C SER A 32 -15.64 12.58 5.13
N ALA A 33 -15.06 13.53 4.41
CA ALA A 33 -14.13 14.52 4.91
C ALA A 33 -14.64 15.21 6.19
N SER A 34 -14.09 14.82 7.32
CA SER A 34 -14.20 15.55 8.58
C SER A 34 -13.13 15.03 9.53
N THR A 35 -12.03 15.73 9.64
CA THR A 35 -11.25 16.01 10.85
C THR A 35 -9.84 16.51 10.46
N ALA A 36 -9.21 17.27 11.34
CA ALA A 36 -7.91 17.92 11.16
C ALA A 36 -6.69 16.95 11.08
N ARG A 37 -6.92 15.63 11.12
CA ARG A 37 -5.91 14.58 10.84
C ARG A 37 -6.30 13.90 9.53
N GLY A 38 -5.30 13.57 8.69
CA GLY A 38 -5.47 12.87 7.44
C GLY A 38 -6.20 11.52 7.57
N PRO A 39 -6.50 10.85 6.45
CA PRO A 39 -7.29 9.61 6.42
C PRO A 39 -6.53 8.37 6.90
N ALA A 40 -5.35 8.52 7.52
CA ALA A 40 -4.48 7.42 7.94
C ALA A 40 -5.21 6.32 8.72
N ARG A 41 -4.99 5.07 8.35
CA ARG A 41 -5.58 3.88 8.98
C ARG A 41 -4.52 2.85 9.29
N ARG A 42 -4.79 2.04 10.32
CA ARG A 42 -4.00 0.88 10.69
C ARG A 42 -4.14 -0.23 9.63
N MET A 43 -3.05 -0.93 9.38
CA MET A 43 -3.06 -2.14 8.57
C MET A 43 -2.42 -3.30 9.36
N ASP A 44 -3.13 -4.43 9.47
CA ASP A 44 -2.62 -5.63 10.11
C ASP A 44 -2.48 -6.75 9.08
N VAL A 45 -1.36 -7.43 9.11
CA VAL A 45 -1.05 -8.60 8.29
C VAL A 45 -1.01 -9.80 9.24
N VAL A 46 -1.84 -10.81 9.00
CA VAL A 46 -2.01 -11.95 9.90
C VAL A 46 -1.80 -13.25 9.12
N ASP A 47 -0.73 -13.94 9.45
CA ASP A 47 -0.31 -15.23 8.87
C ASP A 47 -0.36 -15.25 7.34
N VAL A 48 0.13 -14.19 6.70
CA VAL A 48 0.06 -14.06 5.25
C VAL A 48 1.10 -14.93 4.56
N ASN A 49 0.60 -15.76 3.63
CA ASN A 49 1.37 -16.60 2.73
C ASN A 49 1.00 -16.22 1.29
N ALA A 50 2.00 -15.93 0.45
CA ALA A 50 1.73 -15.51 -0.93
C ALA A 50 2.77 -16.05 -1.91
N GLY A 51 2.32 -16.28 -3.16
CA GLY A 51 3.18 -16.83 -4.19
C GLY A 51 2.49 -16.97 -5.54
N PHE A 52 3.00 -17.87 -6.39
CA PHE A 52 2.51 -18.13 -7.74
C PHE A 52 2.45 -19.63 -8.01
N GLY A 53 1.30 -20.13 -8.46
CA GLY A 53 1.08 -21.55 -8.70
C GLY A 53 1.34 -22.37 -7.42
N GLN A 54 2.35 -23.22 -7.42
CA GLN A 54 2.77 -24.01 -6.26
C GLN A 54 3.95 -23.39 -5.51
N ARG A 55 4.54 -22.31 -6.03
CA ARG A 55 5.71 -21.66 -5.40
C ARG A 55 5.27 -20.59 -4.43
N THR A 56 5.48 -20.84 -3.15
CA THR A 56 5.35 -19.82 -2.09
C THR A 56 6.58 -18.90 -2.12
N ILE A 57 6.35 -17.59 -2.13
CA ILE A 57 7.40 -16.56 -2.12
C ILE A 57 7.61 -16.02 -0.71
N ILE A 58 6.54 -15.80 0.03
CA ILE A 58 6.56 -15.37 1.44
C ILE A 58 5.63 -16.25 2.25
N ALA A 59 6.00 -16.55 3.49
CA ALA A 59 5.23 -17.41 4.38
C ALA A 59 5.19 -16.89 5.82
N GLY A 60 4.03 -17.06 6.49
CA GLY A 60 3.85 -16.79 7.90
C GLY A 60 4.07 -15.31 8.28
N ILE A 61 3.78 -14.37 7.38
CA ILE A 61 4.03 -12.95 7.64
C ILE A 61 3.00 -12.39 8.62
N ASN A 62 3.50 -11.89 9.75
CA ASN A 62 2.73 -11.16 10.75
C ASN A 62 3.32 -9.77 10.93
N LEU A 63 2.60 -8.71 10.57
CA LEU A 63 3.07 -7.33 10.62
C LEU A 63 1.96 -6.38 11.03
N LYS A 64 2.26 -5.47 11.94
CA LYS A 64 1.37 -4.36 12.31
C LYS A 64 1.93 -3.07 11.75
N VAL A 65 1.13 -2.36 10.99
CA VAL A 65 1.45 -1.04 10.43
C VAL A 65 0.57 -0.01 11.12
N GLU A 66 1.19 0.77 11.99
CA GLU A 66 0.46 1.76 12.79
C GLU A 66 0.07 2.99 11.97
N PRO A 67 -1.07 3.64 12.25
CA PRO A 67 -1.48 4.84 11.54
C PRO A 67 -0.53 6.01 11.81
N ASN A 68 -0.42 6.93 10.85
CA ASN A 68 0.44 8.12 10.96
C ASN A 68 1.91 7.78 11.29
N SER A 69 2.43 6.73 10.68
CA SER A 69 3.79 6.26 10.86
C SER A 69 4.40 5.74 9.56
N VAL A 70 5.70 5.60 9.54
CA VAL A 70 6.44 4.97 8.45
C VAL A 70 6.97 3.62 8.92
N THR A 71 6.54 2.54 8.24
CA THR A 71 7.10 1.20 8.44
C THR A 71 8.03 0.87 7.26
N ALA A 72 9.31 0.63 7.54
CA ALA A 72 10.27 0.19 6.55
C ALA A 72 10.34 -1.34 6.47
N LEU A 73 10.26 -1.89 5.26
CA LEU A 73 10.57 -3.29 4.96
C LEU A 73 11.99 -3.36 4.43
N ILE A 74 12.91 -3.95 5.17
CA ILE A 74 14.32 -4.14 4.79
C ILE A 74 14.65 -5.62 4.62
N GLY A 75 15.76 -5.91 3.94
CA GLY A 75 16.25 -7.27 3.74
C GLY A 75 16.88 -7.48 2.36
N PRO A 76 17.52 -8.63 2.12
CA PRO A 76 18.21 -8.93 0.86
C PRO A 76 17.26 -8.98 -0.33
N SER A 77 17.81 -8.79 -1.54
CA SER A 77 17.04 -8.90 -2.77
C SER A 77 16.45 -10.31 -2.94
N GLY A 78 15.22 -10.37 -3.43
CA GLY A 78 14.55 -11.66 -3.67
C GLY A 78 13.85 -12.29 -2.45
N CYS A 79 13.95 -11.74 -1.24
CA CYS A 79 13.28 -12.30 -0.04
C CYS A 79 11.76 -12.04 0.01
N GLY A 80 11.16 -11.35 -0.99
CA GLY A 80 9.71 -11.19 -1.08
C GLY A 80 9.14 -9.86 -0.59
N LYS A 81 9.95 -8.83 -0.26
CA LYS A 81 9.48 -7.49 0.19
C LYS A 81 8.45 -6.86 -0.76
N SER A 82 8.77 -6.77 -2.05
CA SER A 82 7.85 -6.22 -3.05
C SER A 82 6.63 -7.12 -3.27
N THR A 83 6.74 -8.43 -3.02
CA THR A 83 5.59 -9.34 -3.03
C THR A 83 4.64 -9.01 -1.89
N LEU A 84 5.16 -8.88 -0.66
CA LEU A 84 4.38 -8.44 0.50
C LEU A 84 3.74 -7.07 0.22
N LEU A 85 4.53 -6.09 -0.24
CA LEU A 85 4.02 -4.75 -0.53
C LEU A 85 2.83 -4.77 -1.51
N ARG A 86 2.90 -5.60 -2.57
CA ARG A 86 1.81 -5.77 -3.54
C ARG A 86 0.62 -6.55 -2.99
N CYS A 87 0.80 -7.36 -1.96
CA CYS A 87 -0.32 -7.99 -1.26
C CYS A 87 -1.13 -6.94 -0.48
N LEU A 88 -0.48 -5.93 0.12
CA LEU A 88 -1.12 -4.90 0.93
C LEU A 88 -2.14 -4.03 0.17
N ASN A 89 -2.11 -4.02 -1.17
CA ASN A 89 -3.10 -3.30 -2.00
C ASN A 89 -3.82 -4.21 -3.02
N ALA A 90 -3.82 -5.52 -2.78
CA ALA A 90 -4.40 -6.53 -3.65
C ALA A 90 -3.86 -6.53 -5.10
N MET A 91 -2.68 -5.90 -5.36
CA MET A 91 -2.05 -5.96 -6.69
C MET A 91 -1.45 -7.33 -7.00
N HIS A 92 -0.96 -8.05 -5.99
CA HIS A 92 -0.40 -9.38 -6.19
C HIS A 92 -1.40 -10.31 -6.89
N ARG A 93 -2.68 -10.26 -6.50
CA ARG A 93 -3.78 -11.07 -7.06
C ARG A 93 -4.06 -10.81 -8.54
N THR A 94 -3.54 -9.74 -9.15
CA THR A 94 -3.74 -9.48 -10.59
C THR A 94 -2.83 -10.31 -11.49
N ALA A 95 -1.76 -10.88 -10.94
CA ALA A 95 -0.85 -11.71 -11.70
C ALA A 95 -1.43 -13.14 -11.87
N LYS A 96 -1.21 -13.73 -13.04
CA LYS A 96 -1.69 -15.09 -13.35
C LYS A 96 -1.07 -16.10 -12.38
N GLY A 97 -1.93 -16.90 -11.76
CA GLY A 97 -1.54 -17.93 -10.81
C GLY A 97 -1.12 -17.41 -9.43
N ALA A 98 -1.26 -16.10 -9.17
CA ALA A 98 -0.98 -15.56 -7.85
C ALA A 98 -2.00 -16.03 -6.81
N PHE A 99 -1.53 -16.32 -5.61
CA PHE A 99 -2.36 -16.59 -4.44
C PHE A 99 -1.92 -15.76 -3.24
N VAL A 100 -2.86 -15.49 -2.35
CA VAL A 100 -2.64 -14.88 -1.03
C VAL A 100 -3.55 -15.62 -0.06
N ASN A 101 -2.98 -16.19 0.98
CA ASN A 101 -3.68 -16.81 2.11
C ASN A 101 -3.35 -16.03 3.38
N GLY A 102 -4.16 -16.18 4.43
CA GLY A 102 -4.10 -15.33 5.62
C GLY A 102 -4.93 -14.07 5.43
N GLU A 103 -4.83 -13.13 6.35
CA GLU A 103 -5.66 -11.92 6.38
C GLU A 103 -4.81 -10.65 6.25
N ILE A 104 -5.29 -9.69 5.49
CA ILE A 104 -4.73 -8.34 5.42
C ILE A 104 -5.85 -7.36 5.76
N LEU A 105 -5.80 -6.84 6.98
CA LEU A 105 -6.87 -6.03 7.53
C LEU A 105 -6.53 -4.54 7.38
N LEU A 106 -7.38 -3.79 6.69
CA LEU A 106 -7.33 -2.34 6.65
C LEU A 106 -8.45 -1.81 7.57
N ASP A 107 -8.07 -1.27 8.71
CA ASP A 107 -9.00 -0.82 9.75
C ASP A 107 -9.99 -1.95 10.17
N GLY A 108 -9.47 -3.16 10.35
CA GLY A 108 -10.23 -4.35 10.73
C GLY A 108 -11.00 -5.06 9.61
N ILE A 109 -10.94 -4.56 8.36
CA ILE A 109 -11.62 -5.16 7.20
C ILE A 109 -10.60 -5.91 6.35
N ASP A 110 -10.76 -7.22 6.15
CA ASP A 110 -9.89 -7.99 5.26
C ASP A 110 -10.07 -7.55 3.80
N ILE A 111 -9.01 -6.98 3.21
CA ILE A 111 -9.01 -6.50 1.83
C ILE A 111 -9.08 -7.63 0.78
N ASN A 112 -8.87 -8.87 1.20
CA ASN A 112 -8.94 -10.06 0.36
C ASN A 112 -10.24 -10.85 0.52
N ALA A 113 -11.14 -10.44 1.43
CA ALA A 113 -12.41 -11.10 1.66
C ALA A 113 -13.26 -11.20 0.39
N ARG A 114 -14.11 -12.22 0.34
CA ARG A 114 -15.02 -12.44 -0.79
C ARG A 114 -15.98 -11.25 -0.95
N GLY A 115 -16.08 -10.70 -2.15
CA GLY A 115 -16.96 -9.57 -2.46
C GLY A 115 -16.29 -8.19 -2.33
N ILE A 116 -15.07 -8.12 -1.83
CA ILE A 116 -14.30 -6.87 -1.80
C ILE A 116 -13.79 -6.55 -3.22
N ASP A 117 -14.13 -5.34 -3.71
CA ASP A 117 -13.64 -4.86 -5.00
C ASP A 117 -12.18 -4.39 -4.88
N PRO A 118 -11.23 -5.00 -5.61
CA PRO A 118 -9.82 -4.58 -5.59
C PRO A 118 -9.59 -3.14 -6.06
N VAL A 119 -10.51 -2.55 -6.83
CA VAL A 119 -10.42 -1.14 -7.26
C VAL A 119 -10.63 -0.22 -6.08
N LEU A 120 -11.60 -0.53 -5.21
CA LEU A 120 -11.83 0.22 -3.97
C LEU A 120 -10.65 0.10 -3.00
N VAL A 121 -10.06 -1.10 -2.88
CA VAL A 121 -8.83 -1.29 -2.09
C VAL A 121 -7.71 -0.39 -2.59
N ARG A 122 -7.42 -0.40 -3.89
CA ARG A 122 -6.33 0.40 -4.49
C ARG A 122 -6.57 1.91 -4.45
N ARG A 123 -7.81 2.34 -4.27
CA ARG A 123 -8.14 3.73 -4.01
C ARG A 123 -7.75 4.15 -2.60
N ARG A 124 -7.97 3.27 -1.60
CA ARG A 124 -7.61 3.49 -0.20
C ARG A 124 -6.12 3.25 0.09
N VAL A 125 -5.49 2.36 -0.68
CA VAL A 125 -4.08 1.97 -0.53
C VAL A 125 -3.32 2.33 -1.81
N GLY A 126 -2.77 3.54 -1.83
CA GLY A 126 -1.99 4.07 -2.95
C GLY A 126 -0.62 3.38 -3.08
N MET A 127 -0.03 3.42 -4.28
CA MET A 127 1.29 2.83 -4.52
C MET A 127 2.17 3.72 -5.40
N VAL A 128 3.42 3.90 -4.96
CA VAL A 128 4.51 4.53 -5.69
C VAL A 128 5.53 3.44 -6.04
N PHE A 129 5.88 3.34 -7.31
CA PHE A 129 6.76 2.29 -7.83
C PHE A 129 8.23 2.72 -7.82
N GLN A 130 9.11 1.75 -7.85
CA GLN A 130 10.56 1.91 -7.88
C GLN A 130 11.03 2.82 -9.04
N ARG A 131 10.50 2.57 -10.24
CA ARG A 131 10.76 3.44 -11.39
C ARG A 131 9.62 4.44 -11.55
N PRO A 132 9.93 5.73 -11.70
CA PRO A 132 8.90 6.72 -12.01
C PRO A 132 8.09 6.28 -13.22
N ASN A 133 6.78 6.29 -13.09
CA ASN A 133 5.86 5.86 -14.14
C ASN A 133 4.75 6.89 -14.42
N PRO A 134 5.09 8.17 -14.63
CA PRO A 134 4.09 9.13 -15.05
C PRO A 134 3.53 8.71 -16.40
N PHE A 135 2.31 9.11 -16.72
CA PHE A 135 1.78 9.01 -18.08
C PHE A 135 2.53 10.02 -18.96
N PRO A 136 3.45 9.57 -19.83
CA PRO A 136 4.44 10.47 -20.43
C PRO A 136 3.85 11.51 -21.37
N THR A 137 2.76 11.17 -22.05
CA THR A 137 2.01 12.02 -22.99
C THR A 137 0.94 12.89 -22.34
N MET A 138 0.62 12.63 -21.07
CA MET A 138 -0.31 13.45 -20.30
C MET A 138 0.41 14.66 -19.71
N SER A 139 -0.31 15.76 -19.52
CA SER A 139 0.21 16.91 -18.81
C SER A 139 0.49 16.58 -17.33
N ILE A 140 1.27 17.43 -16.65
CA ILE A 140 1.51 17.33 -15.20
C ILE A 140 0.15 17.33 -14.47
N TYR A 141 -0.74 18.26 -14.82
CA TYR A 141 -2.09 18.35 -14.27
C TYR A 141 -2.86 17.05 -14.49
N ASP A 142 -2.87 16.53 -15.71
CA ASP A 142 -3.66 15.34 -16.07
C ASP A 142 -3.12 14.08 -15.40
N ASN A 143 -1.81 13.99 -15.18
CA ASN A 143 -1.21 12.91 -14.40
C ASN A 143 -1.77 12.89 -12.97
N VAL A 144 -1.79 14.04 -12.27
CA VAL A 144 -2.30 14.12 -10.90
C VAL A 144 -3.81 13.89 -10.87
N ALA A 145 -4.56 14.49 -11.81
CA ALA A 145 -6.01 14.37 -11.87
C ALA A 145 -6.52 12.99 -12.34
N ALA A 146 -5.65 12.10 -12.82
CA ALA A 146 -6.06 10.82 -13.42
C ALA A 146 -6.93 9.97 -12.50
N GLY A 147 -6.52 9.78 -11.25
CA GLY A 147 -7.28 9.03 -10.25
C GLY A 147 -8.61 9.69 -9.89
N LEU A 148 -8.62 11.03 -9.78
CA LEU A 148 -9.82 11.80 -9.47
C LEU A 148 -10.88 11.66 -10.56
N ARG A 149 -10.48 11.62 -11.84
CA ARG A 149 -11.40 11.43 -12.96
C ARG A 149 -12.07 10.06 -12.96
N LEU A 150 -11.34 9.01 -12.57
CA LEU A 150 -11.89 7.66 -12.47
C LEU A 150 -12.95 7.54 -11.38
N THR A 151 -12.84 8.35 -10.33
CA THR A 151 -13.74 8.29 -9.17
C THR A 151 -14.93 9.24 -9.26
N ALA A 152 -14.91 10.22 -10.17
CA ALA A 152 -15.88 11.32 -10.20
C ALA A 152 -17.23 10.98 -10.88
N GLY A 153 -17.37 9.81 -11.52
CA GLY A 153 -18.61 9.40 -12.17
C GLY A 153 -19.12 10.43 -13.19
N GLY A 154 -18.47 10.55 -14.36
CA GLY A 154 -18.87 11.49 -15.43
C GLY A 154 -17.72 12.39 -15.89
N ARG A 155 -18.01 13.36 -16.82
CA ARG A 155 -17.04 14.37 -17.25
C ARG A 155 -17.15 15.60 -16.35
N PRO A 156 -16.33 15.72 -15.30
CA PRO A 156 -16.34 16.92 -14.46
C PRO A 156 -15.82 18.14 -15.22
N GLY A 157 -16.33 19.31 -14.90
CA GLY A 157 -15.86 20.59 -15.45
C GLY A 157 -14.35 20.76 -15.21
N ARG A 158 -13.69 21.55 -16.07
CA ARG A 158 -12.23 21.69 -16.18
C ARG A 158 -11.54 22.08 -14.86
N HIS A 159 -12.21 22.81 -13.99
CA HIS A 159 -11.68 23.33 -12.72
C HIS A 159 -12.06 22.53 -11.49
N ARG A 160 -12.80 21.43 -11.66
CA ARG A 160 -13.30 20.65 -10.51
C ARG A 160 -12.18 20.07 -9.64
N PHE A 161 -11.01 19.85 -10.22
CA PHE A 161 -9.89 19.21 -9.52
C PHE A 161 -8.73 20.15 -9.20
N ASP A 162 -8.81 21.43 -9.54
CA ASP A 162 -7.69 22.37 -9.41
C ASP A 162 -7.14 22.40 -7.97
N ALA A 163 -8.01 22.54 -6.97
CA ALA A 163 -7.61 22.55 -5.57
C ALA A 163 -6.99 21.21 -5.11
N ALA A 164 -7.52 20.07 -5.59
CA ALA A 164 -6.98 18.76 -5.24
C ALA A 164 -5.61 18.53 -5.91
N VAL A 165 -5.44 18.94 -7.16
CA VAL A 165 -4.19 18.86 -7.91
C VAL A 165 -3.12 19.74 -7.26
N GLU A 166 -3.45 20.99 -6.92
CA GLU A 166 -2.53 21.89 -6.22
C GLU A 166 -2.13 21.32 -4.86
N ARG A 167 -3.07 20.85 -4.04
CA ARG A 167 -2.80 20.25 -2.75
C ARG A 167 -1.85 19.05 -2.87
N ALA A 168 -2.15 18.13 -3.80
CA ALA A 168 -1.31 16.95 -4.01
C ALA A 168 0.10 17.28 -4.48
N LEU A 169 0.26 18.28 -5.37
CA LEU A 169 1.57 18.75 -5.82
C LEU A 169 2.34 19.47 -4.70
N ARG A 170 1.66 20.19 -3.79
CA ARG A 170 2.28 20.79 -2.60
C ARG A 170 2.74 19.71 -1.63
N GLN A 171 1.90 18.71 -1.35
CA GLN A 171 2.26 17.58 -0.48
C GLN A 171 3.44 16.77 -1.01
N ALA A 172 3.61 16.68 -2.32
CA ALA A 172 4.74 16.01 -2.96
C ALA A 172 5.96 16.91 -3.17
N ASP A 173 5.99 18.12 -2.59
CA ASP A 173 7.06 19.13 -2.75
C ASP A 173 7.42 19.42 -4.22
N LEU A 174 6.41 19.45 -5.10
CA LEU A 174 6.61 19.69 -6.54
C LEU A 174 5.95 20.99 -7.03
N TRP A 175 4.98 21.54 -6.29
CA TRP A 175 4.19 22.69 -6.73
C TRP A 175 5.01 23.88 -7.18
N ALA A 176 6.00 24.30 -6.38
CA ALA A 176 6.83 25.48 -6.66
C ALA A 176 7.57 25.36 -8.01
N GLU A 177 7.92 24.14 -8.41
CA GLU A 177 8.68 23.87 -9.63
C GLU A 177 7.80 23.79 -10.89
N VAL A 178 6.48 23.52 -10.74
CA VAL A 178 5.61 23.19 -11.88
C VAL A 178 4.37 24.05 -12.01
N LYS A 179 4.04 24.90 -11.04
CA LYS A 179 2.79 25.70 -11.01
C LYS A 179 2.54 26.51 -12.28
N ASP A 180 3.60 27.04 -12.89
CA ASP A 180 3.53 27.88 -14.10
C ASP A 180 3.53 27.06 -15.40
N ARG A 181 3.72 25.73 -15.32
CA ARG A 181 3.81 24.81 -16.47
C ARG A 181 2.99 23.53 -16.30
N LEU A 182 1.88 23.56 -15.60
CA LEU A 182 1.02 22.40 -15.36
C LEU A 182 0.52 21.69 -16.63
N ARG A 183 0.53 22.38 -17.78
CA ARG A 183 0.17 21.83 -19.09
C ARG A 183 1.32 21.14 -19.81
N SER A 184 2.55 21.27 -19.34
CA SER A 184 3.71 20.56 -19.89
C SER A 184 3.57 19.05 -19.68
N MET A 185 4.15 18.24 -20.56
CA MET A 185 4.10 16.78 -20.47
C MET A 185 4.84 16.28 -19.23
N GLY A 186 4.26 15.31 -18.53
CA GLY A 186 4.88 14.68 -17.36
C GLY A 186 6.21 14.00 -17.67
N GLY A 187 6.38 13.47 -18.90
CA GLY A 187 7.63 12.88 -19.37
C GLY A 187 8.80 13.85 -19.56
N ALA A 188 8.53 15.18 -19.63
CA ALA A 188 9.57 16.20 -19.76
C ALA A 188 10.23 16.61 -18.42
N LEU A 189 9.77 16.06 -17.30
CA LEU A 189 10.33 16.30 -15.98
C LEU A 189 11.61 15.49 -15.76
N SER A 190 12.49 15.95 -14.85
CA SER A 190 13.64 15.16 -14.37
C SER A 190 13.18 13.91 -13.63
N GLY A 191 14.04 12.90 -13.43
CA GLY A 191 13.72 11.66 -12.73
C GLY A 191 13.12 11.90 -11.33
N GLY A 192 13.74 12.76 -10.53
CA GLY A 192 13.22 13.12 -9.20
C GLY A 192 11.90 13.88 -9.25
N GLN A 193 11.71 14.77 -10.25
CA GLN A 193 10.42 15.43 -10.46
C GLN A 193 9.34 14.44 -10.90
N GLN A 194 9.67 13.49 -11.78
CA GLN A 194 8.73 12.43 -12.19
C GLN A 194 8.32 11.56 -11.01
N GLN A 195 9.25 11.22 -10.10
CA GLN A 195 8.92 10.45 -8.91
C GLN A 195 7.99 11.22 -7.98
N ARG A 196 8.27 12.50 -7.72
CA ARG A 196 7.37 13.37 -6.96
C ARG A 196 6.02 13.59 -7.64
N LEU A 197 5.98 13.60 -8.98
CA LEU A 197 4.70 13.60 -9.73
C LEU A 197 3.91 12.30 -9.49
N CYS A 198 4.58 11.14 -9.44
CA CYS A 198 3.93 9.87 -9.12
C CYS A 198 3.42 9.84 -7.66
N ILE A 199 4.16 10.44 -6.72
CA ILE A 199 3.68 10.64 -5.34
C ILE A 199 2.44 11.55 -5.34
N ALA A 200 2.47 12.71 -6.01
CA ALA A 200 1.33 13.60 -6.11
C ALA A 200 0.09 12.92 -6.72
N ARG A 201 0.29 12.11 -7.77
CA ARG A 201 -0.79 11.31 -8.38
C ARG A 201 -1.43 10.34 -7.40
N ALA A 202 -0.61 9.67 -6.56
CA ALA A 202 -1.13 8.76 -5.53
C ALA A 202 -1.87 9.52 -4.42
N LEU A 203 -1.38 10.67 -3.99
CA LEU A 203 -1.97 11.50 -2.93
C LEU A 203 -3.27 12.19 -3.35
N ALA A 204 -3.45 12.47 -4.66
CA ALA A 204 -4.62 13.21 -5.15
C ALA A 204 -5.97 12.56 -4.80
N VAL A 205 -6.01 11.24 -4.66
CA VAL A 205 -7.21 10.47 -4.30
C VAL A 205 -7.38 10.31 -2.77
N GLU A 206 -6.50 10.92 -1.98
CA GLU A 206 -6.49 10.90 -0.50
C GLU A 206 -6.50 9.45 0.03
N PRO A 207 -5.45 8.66 -0.24
CA PRO A 207 -5.37 7.29 0.24
C PRO A 207 -5.22 7.27 1.76
N GLU A 208 -5.57 6.16 2.39
CA GLU A 208 -5.38 5.93 3.82
C GLU A 208 -4.00 5.35 4.14
N VAL A 209 -3.46 4.59 3.20
CA VAL A 209 -2.12 3.99 3.26
C VAL A 209 -1.38 4.31 1.96
N LEU A 210 -0.11 4.66 2.06
CA LEU A 210 0.76 4.90 0.91
C LEU A 210 1.90 3.89 0.91
N LEU A 211 1.95 3.04 -0.10
CA LEU A 211 3.00 2.05 -0.31
C LEU A 211 4.08 2.63 -1.24
N MET A 212 5.34 2.44 -0.89
CA MET A 212 6.48 2.92 -1.69
C MET A 212 7.48 1.77 -1.92
N ASP A 213 7.64 1.34 -3.15
CA ASP A 213 8.59 0.29 -3.54
C ASP A 213 9.90 0.95 -4.01
N GLU A 214 10.92 1.00 -3.15
CA GLU A 214 12.25 1.58 -3.42
C GLU A 214 12.22 2.98 -4.09
N PRO A 215 11.50 3.97 -3.55
CA PRO A 215 11.16 5.21 -4.27
C PRO A 215 12.35 6.08 -4.66
N CYS A 216 13.54 5.82 -4.10
CA CYS A 216 14.76 6.61 -4.33
C CYS A 216 15.87 5.85 -5.06
N SER A 217 15.69 4.57 -5.40
CA SER A 217 16.77 3.69 -5.89
C SER A 217 17.44 4.14 -7.21
N ALA A 218 16.75 4.94 -8.03
CA ALA A 218 17.23 5.39 -9.34
C ALA A 218 17.49 6.91 -9.37
N LEU A 219 17.63 7.56 -8.21
CA LEU A 219 17.70 9.01 -8.11
C LEU A 219 19.06 9.49 -7.60
N ASP A 220 19.39 10.72 -7.94
CA ASP A 220 20.53 11.44 -7.40
C ASP A 220 20.33 11.79 -5.91
N PRO A 221 21.43 12.10 -5.16
CA PRO A 221 21.34 12.37 -3.73
C PRO A 221 20.42 13.56 -3.35
N ILE A 222 20.36 14.60 -4.19
CA ILE A 222 19.53 15.78 -3.93
C ILE A 222 18.05 15.43 -4.07
N SER A 223 17.69 14.71 -5.13
CA SER A 223 16.33 14.21 -5.36
C SER A 223 15.91 13.22 -4.27
N THR A 224 16.84 12.35 -3.81
CA THR A 224 16.63 11.43 -2.71
C THR A 224 16.29 12.17 -1.42
N ALA A 225 17.09 13.18 -1.03
CA ALA A 225 16.85 13.98 0.17
C ALA A 225 15.46 14.64 0.17
N LYS A 226 15.04 15.21 -0.97
CA LYS A 226 13.70 15.80 -1.13
C LYS A 226 12.56 14.80 -0.94
N ILE A 227 12.72 13.56 -1.44
CA ILE A 227 11.71 12.51 -1.24
C ILE A 227 11.67 12.05 0.21
N GLU A 228 12.82 11.92 0.88
CA GLU A 228 12.89 11.59 2.30
C GLU A 228 12.19 12.65 3.16
N GLU A 229 12.43 13.93 2.90
CA GLU A 229 11.75 15.05 3.57
C GLU A 229 10.22 15.02 3.30
N THR A 230 9.83 14.73 2.04
CA THR A 230 8.43 14.53 1.69
C THR A 230 7.80 13.39 2.49
N ILE A 231 8.47 12.24 2.64
CA ILE A 231 7.99 11.09 3.44
C ILE A 231 7.79 11.51 4.90
N LEU A 232 8.76 12.21 5.50
CA LEU A 232 8.67 12.69 6.88
C LEU A 232 7.50 13.66 7.11
N THR A 233 7.19 14.51 6.13
CA THR A 233 6.01 15.39 6.19
C THR A 233 4.71 14.61 6.02
N LEU A 234 4.69 13.65 5.08
CA LEU A 234 3.48 12.88 4.79
C LEU A 234 3.07 11.95 5.94
N ARG A 235 4.01 11.45 6.76
CA ARG A 235 3.69 10.54 7.88
C ARG A 235 2.75 11.17 8.92
N GLU A 236 2.69 12.50 9.00
CA GLU A 236 1.78 13.20 9.91
C GLU A 236 0.30 12.96 9.54
N HIS A 237 0.05 12.61 8.28
CA HIS A 237 -1.30 12.49 7.71
C HIS A 237 -1.61 11.13 7.12
N TYR A 238 -0.61 10.33 6.79
CA TYR A 238 -0.74 9.05 6.08
C TYR A 238 -0.03 7.93 6.83
N THR A 239 -0.55 6.72 6.69
CA THR A 239 0.18 5.51 7.03
C THR A 239 1.08 5.15 5.85
N ILE A 240 2.38 4.96 6.07
CA ILE A 240 3.34 4.73 4.99
C ILE A 240 4.05 3.39 5.19
N VAL A 241 4.13 2.58 4.13
CA VAL A 241 4.99 1.39 4.10
C VAL A 241 6.00 1.57 2.97
N ILE A 242 7.28 1.57 3.31
CA ILE A 242 8.38 1.74 2.35
C ILE A 242 9.22 0.46 2.26
N VAL A 243 9.47 -0.02 1.06
CA VAL A 243 10.54 -1.00 0.80
C VAL A 243 11.80 -0.24 0.43
N THR A 244 12.90 -0.56 1.07
CA THR A 244 14.22 -0.04 0.70
C THR A 244 15.33 -1.04 0.98
N HIS A 245 16.36 -1.04 0.14
CA HIS A 245 17.62 -1.73 0.41
C HIS A 245 18.69 -0.79 0.99
N ASN A 246 18.38 0.50 1.11
CA ASN A 246 19.27 1.49 1.72
C ASN A 246 18.98 1.60 3.21
N MET A 247 19.89 1.04 4.03
CA MET A 247 19.78 1.03 5.49
C MET A 247 19.74 2.44 6.09
N GLN A 248 20.55 3.36 5.54
CA GLN A 248 20.57 4.74 6.02
C GLN A 248 19.24 5.45 5.74
N GLN A 249 18.62 5.19 4.59
CA GLN A 249 17.29 5.70 4.30
C GLN A 249 16.26 5.15 5.29
N ALA A 250 16.21 3.83 5.51
CA ALA A 250 15.31 3.22 6.48
C ALA A 250 15.49 3.86 7.87
N ALA A 251 16.72 4.00 8.34
CA ALA A 251 17.03 4.60 9.64
C ALA A 251 16.56 6.07 9.76
N ARG A 252 16.59 6.84 8.65
CA ARG A 252 16.20 8.26 8.69
C ARG A 252 14.69 8.48 8.61
N VAL A 253 13.97 7.66 7.84
CA VAL A 253 12.57 7.98 7.50
C VAL A 253 11.55 7.13 8.23
N SER A 254 11.92 5.98 8.82
CA SER A 254 10.94 5.08 9.42
C SER A 254 10.86 5.16 10.94
N ASP A 255 9.68 4.94 11.46
CA ASP A 255 9.38 4.80 12.89
C ASP A 255 9.53 3.32 13.32
N THR A 256 9.10 2.42 12.45
CA THR A 256 9.18 0.96 12.64
C THR A 256 9.94 0.33 11.46
N THR A 257 10.79 -0.64 11.76
CA THR A 257 11.50 -1.42 10.74
C THR A 257 11.16 -2.88 10.88
N ALA A 258 10.88 -3.53 9.75
CA ALA A 258 10.59 -4.95 9.63
C ALA A 258 11.62 -5.61 8.72
N PHE A 259 12.42 -6.52 9.28
CA PHE A 259 13.45 -7.25 8.55
C PHE A 259 12.92 -8.56 8.00
N MET A 260 13.07 -8.76 6.70
CA MET A 260 12.66 -9.96 5.99
C MET A 260 13.87 -10.64 5.34
N THR A 261 13.95 -11.96 5.43
CA THR A 261 14.97 -12.74 4.72
C THR A 261 14.48 -14.15 4.40
N ILE A 262 15.26 -14.86 3.59
CA ILE A 262 15.15 -16.31 3.37
C ILE A 262 16.12 -16.96 4.35
N LEU A 263 15.60 -17.69 5.34
CA LEU A 263 16.42 -18.31 6.38
C LEU A 263 17.23 -19.51 5.85
N GLU A 264 16.64 -20.27 4.93
CA GLU A 264 17.28 -21.43 4.31
C GLU A 264 17.06 -21.41 2.79
N ALA A 265 18.08 -21.78 2.03
CA ALA A 265 18.02 -21.77 0.57
C ALA A 265 16.81 -22.61 0.06
N GLY A 266 16.01 -22.01 -0.81
CA GLY A 266 14.82 -22.65 -1.36
C GLY A 266 13.53 -22.47 -0.53
N GLN A 267 13.62 -21.98 0.69
CA GLN A 267 12.45 -21.63 1.50
C GLN A 267 11.85 -20.28 1.10
N PRO A 268 10.57 -20.03 1.40
CA PRO A 268 9.97 -18.71 1.22
C PRO A 268 10.59 -17.69 2.17
N GLY A 269 10.54 -16.42 1.79
CA GLY A 269 10.93 -15.34 2.68
C GLY A 269 9.97 -15.20 3.87
N SER A 270 10.53 -14.87 5.02
CA SER A 270 9.81 -14.69 6.27
C SER A 270 10.17 -13.36 6.93
N LEU A 271 9.30 -12.88 7.81
CA LEU A 271 9.59 -11.76 8.70
C LEU A 271 10.36 -12.31 9.90
N VAL A 272 11.60 -11.83 10.08
CA VAL A 272 12.50 -12.33 11.14
C VAL A 272 12.40 -11.48 12.39
N GLU A 273 12.35 -10.16 12.21
CA GLU A 273 12.29 -9.21 13.32
C GLU A 273 11.54 -7.96 12.91
N THR A 274 10.76 -7.39 13.83
CA THR A 274 10.09 -6.11 13.66
C THR A 274 10.10 -5.34 14.97
N GLY A 275 10.29 -4.04 14.91
CA GLY A 275 10.32 -3.20 16.09
C GLY A 275 10.61 -1.73 15.76
N PRO A 276 10.75 -0.88 16.79
CA PRO A 276 11.21 0.49 16.60
C PRO A 276 12.49 0.53 15.78
N THR A 277 12.58 1.45 14.83
CA THR A 277 13.72 1.52 13.91
C THR A 277 15.07 1.62 14.66
N SER A 278 15.16 2.41 15.72
CA SER A 278 16.36 2.50 16.55
C SER A 278 16.75 1.15 17.15
N SER A 279 15.79 0.36 17.63
CA SER A 279 16.07 -0.96 18.20
C SER A 279 16.61 -1.94 17.14
N ILE A 280 16.03 -1.94 15.94
CA ILE A 280 16.47 -2.82 14.84
C ILE A 280 17.90 -2.47 14.39
N PHE A 281 18.27 -1.18 14.37
CA PHE A 281 19.60 -0.75 13.91
C PHE A 281 20.67 -0.75 15.00
N ASP A 282 20.33 -0.37 16.23
CA ASP A 282 21.30 -0.19 17.31
C ASP A 282 21.46 -1.45 18.18
N THR A 283 20.35 -2.14 18.47
CA THR A 283 20.30 -3.29 19.40
C THR A 283 19.38 -4.40 18.89
N PRO A 284 19.62 -4.96 17.68
CA PRO A 284 18.79 -6.05 17.17
C PRO A 284 18.84 -7.25 18.10
N THR A 285 17.68 -7.89 18.31
CA THR A 285 17.57 -9.07 19.18
C THR A 285 17.89 -10.38 18.44
N ASN A 286 17.71 -10.37 17.10
CA ASN A 286 18.01 -11.50 16.25
C ASN A 286 19.40 -11.37 15.61
N GLU A 287 20.23 -12.42 15.71
CA GLU A 287 21.59 -12.43 15.17
C GLU A 287 21.64 -12.21 13.65
N VAL A 288 20.65 -12.74 12.90
CA VAL A 288 20.57 -12.59 11.44
C VAL A 288 20.25 -11.11 11.08
N THR A 289 19.38 -10.47 11.85
CA THR A 289 19.11 -9.02 11.72
C THR A 289 20.38 -8.23 11.99
N GLY A 290 21.08 -8.53 13.09
CA GLY A 290 22.32 -7.85 13.47
C GLY A 290 23.43 -7.99 12.42
N ALA A 291 23.59 -9.17 11.83
CA ALA A 291 24.52 -9.40 10.73
C ALA A 291 24.15 -8.56 9.49
N TYR A 292 22.85 -8.48 9.16
CA TYR A 292 22.38 -7.75 7.99
C TYR A 292 22.57 -6.22 8.14
N VAL A 293 22.11 -5.63 9.26
CA VAL A 293 22.20 -4.17 9.46
C VAL A 293 23.63 -3.68 9.64
N SER A 294 24.54 -4.54 10.16
CA SER A 294 25.98 -4.23 10.27
C SER A 294 26.79 -4.46 8.98
N GLY A 295 26.12 -4.88 7.88
CA GLY A 295 26.80 -5.15 6.59
C GLY A 295 27.65 -6.44 6.58
N ARG A 296 27.51 -7.32 7.57
CA ARG A 296 28.22 -8.60 7.67
C ARG A 296 27.47 -9.76 7.03
N PHE A 297 26.43 -9.44 6.27
CA PHE A 297 25.61 -10.42 5.57
C PHE A 297 26.24 -10.67 4.19
N GLY A 298 26.86 -11.84 4.02
CA GLY A 298 27.50 -12.28 2.79
C GLY A 298 27.53 -13.79 2.69
#